data_90802b7d2e63429ea44f0607e5f07c60
#
_entry.id   90802b7d2e63429ea44f0607e5f07c60
#
_cell.length_a   1.000
_cell.length_b   1.000
_cell.length_c   1.000
_cell.angle_alpha   90.00
_cell.angle_beta   90.00
_cell.angle_gamma   90.00
#
_symmetry.space_group_name_H-M   'P 1'
#
loop_
_entity.id
_entity.type
_entity.pdbx_description
1 polymer ?
#
loop_
_entity_poly.entity_id
_entity_poly.type
_entity_poly.pdbx_seq_one_letter_code
_entity_poly.pdbx_strand_id
1 'polypeptide(L)'
;MEERFHIIENYLMIRMPEEIDHHQAAALSRTADQYILQEPVKHIVFDFEDTRFMDSSGVGVVIGRYKKIACFGGRVYAVNADSQIQRIIRVSGLTKVLNVVEEDTDV
;
A
#
# COMPACT_ATOMS: atom_id res chain seq x y z
N MET A 1 13.10 -4.62 -7.41
CA MET A 1 12.22 -4.23 -6.30
C MET A 1 12.23 -2.73 -6.05
N GLU A 2 13.41 -2.13 -6.08
CA GLU A 2 13.54 -0.70 -5.80
C GLU A 2 12.78 0.19 -6.77
N GLU A 3 12.65 -0.22 -8.03
CA GLU A 3 11.95 0.59 -9.02
C GLU A 3 10.45 0.71 -8.74
N ARG A 4 9.93 -0.11 -7.82
CA ARG A 4 8.54 0.00 -7.40
C ARG A 4 8.31 1.11 -6.38
N PHE A 5 9.40 1.65 -5.83
CA PHE A 5 9.33 2.62 -4.75
C PHE A 5 9.87 3.96 -5.21
N HIS A 6 9.15 5.02 -4.91
CA HIS A 6 9.72 6.36 -5.08
C HIS A 6 8.99 7.31 -4.15
N ILE A 7 9.65 8.44 -3.89
CA ILE A 7 9.14 9.41 -2.92
C ILE A 7 8.73 10.66 -3.66
N ILE A 8 7.53 11.13 -3.35
CA ILE A 8 7.04 12.41 -3.82
C ILE A 8 6.71 13.21 -2.58
N GLU A 9 7.51 14.27 -2.32
CA GLU A 9 7.41 15.05 -1.09
C GLU A 9 7.58 14.13 0.11
N ASN A 10 6.59 14.04 1.00
CA ASN A 10 6.67 13.14 2.16
C ASN A 10 5.82 11.88 1.98
N TYR A 11 5.47 11.55 0.72
CA TYR A 11 4.71 10.35 0.39
C TYR A 11 5.62 9.29 -0.20
N LEU A 12 5.55 8.09 0.33
CA LEU A 12 6.20 6.93 -0.27
C LEU A 12 5.21 6.25 -1.19
N MET A 13 5.54 6.23 -2.49
CA MET A 13 4.69 5.61 -3.51
C MET A 13 5.19 4.20 -3.74
N ILE A 14 4.32 3.20 -3.58
CA ILE A 14 4.69 1.80 -3.77
C ILE A 14 3.80 1.21 -4.86
N ARG A 15 4.40 0.83 -5.98
CA ARG A 15 3.68 0.15 -7.05
C ARG A 15 3.66 -1.34 -6.72
N MET A 16 2.47 -1.85 -6.40
CA MET A 16 2.32 -3.22 -5.95
C MET A 16 2.40 -4.19 -7.12
N PRO A 17 2.95 -5.40 -6.92
CA PRO A 17 3.07 -6.37 -8.00
C PRO A 17 1.74 -6.98 -8.38
N GLU A 18 1.74 -7.76 -9.46
CA GLU A 18 0.54 -8.37 -10.00
C GLU A 18 -0.13 -9.28 -8.97
N GLU A 19 0.67 -10.07 -8.28
CA GLU A 19 0.20 -10.94 -7.21
C GLU A 19 1.02 -10.67 -5.96
N ILE A 20 0.33 -10.53 -4.84
CA ILE A 20 1.00 -10.28 -3.57
C ILE A 20 0.81 -11.51 -2.71
N ASP A 21 1.75 -12.45 -2.81
CA ASP A 21 1.79 -13.64 -2.00
C ASP A 21 2.77 -13.45 -0.84
N HIS A 22 2.96 -14.51 -0.06
CA HIS A 22 3.81 -14.45 1.11
C HIS A 22 5.24 -14.02 0.77
N HIS A 23 5.78 -14.52 -0.32
CA HIS A 23 7.14 -14.21 -0.73
C HIS A 23 7.29 -12.74 -1.13
N GLN A 24 6.37 -12.25 -1.95
CA GLN A 24 6.39 -10.86 -2.36
C GLN A 24 6.15 -9.92 -1.18
N ALA A 25 5.26 -10.32 -0.27
CA ALA A 25 4.92 -9.50 0.88
C ALA A 25 6.14 -9.25 1.77
N ALA A 26 6.96 -10.28 1.99
CA ALA A 26 8.15 -10.13 2.82
C ALA A 26 9.13 -9.13 2.23
N ALA A 27 9.36 -9.21 0.91
CA ALA A 27 10.27 -8.30 0.23
C ALA A 27 9.73 -6.87 0.22
N LEU A 28 8.45 -6.71 -0.05
CA LEU A 28 7.82 -5.39 -0.06
C LEU A 28 7.90 -4.73 1.32
N SER A 29 7.60 -5.49 2.36
CA SER A 29 7.64 -4.97 3.73
C SER A 29 9.03 -4.52 4.11
N ARG A 30 10.03 -5.33 3.79
CA ARG A 30 11.42 -5.03 4.13
C ARG A 30 11.90 -3.75 3.46
N THR A 31 11.61 -3.62 2.16
CA THR A 31 12.04 -2.44 1.41
C THR A 31 11.30 -1.21 1.88
N ALA A 32 9.99 -1.32 2.10
CA ALA A 32 9.20 -0.18 2.59
C ALA A 32 9.71 0.29 3.95
N ASP A 33 10.05 -0.64 4.84
CA ASP A 33 10.54 -0.27 6.16
C ASP A 33 11.86 0.47 6.09
N GLN A 34 12.72 0.12 5.12
CA GLN A 34 13.97 0.84 4.92
C GLN A 34 13.71 2.29 4.54
N TYR A 35 12.76 2.53 3.63
CA TYR A 35 12.39 3.89 3.26
C TYR A 35 11.82 4.67 4.44
N ILE A 36 10.97 4.03 5.23
CA ILE A 36 10.36 4.69 6.39
C ILE A 36 11.43 5.11 7.40
N LEU A 37 12.46 4.29 7.58
CA LEU A 37 13.55 4.60 8.52
C LEU A 37 14.51 5.65 8.02
N GLN A 38 14.77 5.68 6.70
CA GLN A 38 15.89 6.45 6.17
C GLN A 38 15.47 7.74 5.50
N GLU A 39 14.19 7.90 5.15
CA GLU A 39 13.70 9.05 4.40
C GLU A 39 12.61 9.75 5.18
N PRO A 40 12.36 11.03 4.91
CA PRO A 40 11.31 11.77 5.63
C PRO A 40 9.91 11.42 5.12
N VAL A 41 9.57 10.14 5.17
CA VAL A 41 8.28 9.65 4.74
C VAL A 41 7.27 9.81 5.86
N LYS A 42 6.12 10.39 5.55
CA LYS A 42 5.00 10.48 6.51
C LYS A 42 3.82 9.64 6.07
N HIS A 43 3.56 9.57 4.77
CA HIS A 43 2.40 8.88 4.22
C HIS A 43 2.85 7.83 3.22
N ILE A 44 2.01 6.82 3.00
CA ILE A 44 2.28 5.76 2.03
C ILE A 44 1.10 5.61 1.10
N VAL A 45 1.38 5.52 -0.21
CA VAL A 45 0.38 5.26 -1.22
C VAL A 45 0.68 3.91 -1.85
N PHE A 46 -0.27 2.99 -1.72
CA PHE A 46 -0.18 1.68 -2.36
C PHE A 46 -0.90 1.78 -3.71
N ASP A 47 -0.14 1.63 -4.79
CA ASP A 47 -0.68 1.69 -6.15
C ASP A 47 -0.95 0.27 -6.63
N PHE A 48 -2.21 -0.06 -6.80
CA PHE A 48 -2.66 -1.39 -7.16
C PHE A 48 -2.96 -1.52 -8.66
N GLU A 49 -2.43 -0.62 -9.48
CA GLU A 49 -2.75 -0.62 -10.91
C GLU A 49 -2.48 -1.97 -11.56
N ASP A 50 -1.34 -2.58 -11.22
CA ASP A 50 -0.96 -3.87 -11.81
C ASP A 50 -1.51 -5.05 -11.04
N THR A 51 -2.09 -4.83 -9.87
CA THR A 51 -2.39 -5.92 -8.95
C THR A 51 -3.70 -6.58 -9.31
N ARG A 52 -3.67 -7.91 -9.44
CA ARG A 52 -4.84 -8.73 -9.75
C ARG A 52 -5.34 -9.49 -8.53
N PHE A 53 -4.43 -9.82 -7.62
CA PHE A 53 -4.79 -10.62 -6.46
C PHE A 53 -3.81 -10.36 -5.32
N MET A 54 -4.31 -10.41 -4.10
CA MET A 54 -3.45 -10.47 -2.92
C MET A 54 -4.12 -11.34 -1.87
N ASP A 55 -3.30 -12.11 -1.16
CA ASP A 55 -3.78 -12.93 -0.05
C ASP A 55 -3.60 -12.19 1.28
N SER A 56 -3.75 -12.91 2.39
CA SER A 56 -3.64 -12.30 3.71
C SER A 56 -2.26 -11.70 3.95
N SER A 57 -1.23 -12.20 3.26
CA SER A 57 0.10 -11.62 3.38
C SER A 57 0.13 -10.20 2.83
N GLY A 58 -0.57 -9.96 1.71
CA GLY A 58 -0.68 -8.62 1.15
C GLY A 58 -1.41 -7.68 2.08
N VAL A 59 -2.48 -8.17 2.70
CA VAL A 59 -3.20 -7.39 3.71
C VAL A 59 -2.24 -7.01 4.84
N GLY A 60 -1.38 -7.96 5.24
CA GLY A 60 -0.38 -7.73 6.29
C GLY A 60 0.63 -6.65 5.94
N VAL A 61 1.00 -6.54 4.65
CA VAL A 61 1.91 -5.47 4.22
C VAL A 61 1.29 -4.12 4.54
N VAL A 62 0.03 -3.93 4.19
CA VAL A 62 -0.66 -2.66 4.41
C VAL A 62 -0.77 -2.37 5.91
N ILE A 63 -1.23 -3.34 6.69
CA ILE A 63 -1.43 -3.15 8.13
C ILE A 63 -0.11 -2.84 8.83
N GLY A 64 0.95 -3.58 8.49
CA GLY A 64 2.25 -3.37 9.11
C GLY A 64 2.82 -2.00 8.84
N ARG A 65 2.67 -1.52 7.62
CA ARG A 65 3.15 -0.18 7.24
C ARG A 65 2.31 0.89 7.90
N TYR A 66 1.00 0.67 7.96
CA TYR A 66 0.12 1.59 8.67
C TYR A 66 0.56 1.77 10.12
N LYS A 67 0.81 0.66 10.81
CA LYS A 67 1.19 0.73 12.21
C LYS A 67 2.48 1.53 12.42
N LYS A 68 3.41 1.45 11.49
CA LYS A 68 4.68 2.13 11.61
C LYS A 68 4.55 3.64 11.45
N ILE A 69 3.66 4.10 10.57
CA ILE A 69 3.56 5.54 10.31
C ILE A 69 2.44 6.23 11.07
N ALA A 70 1.47 5.48 11.58
CA ALA A 70 0.34 6.07 12.30
C ALA A 70 0.79 6.76 13.58
N CYS A 71 1.86 6.28 14.20
CA CYS A 71 2.33 6.84 15.46
C CYS A 71 2.84 8.27 15.33
N PHE A 72 3.18 8.72 14.12
CA PHE A 72 3.56 10.12 13.90
C PHE A 72 2.57 10.83 12.96
N GLY A 73 1.33 10.36 12.94
CA GLY A 73 0.26 11.02 12.21
C GLY A 73 0.19 10.72 10.72
N GLY A 74 0.90 9.69 10.27
CA GLY A 74 0.90 9.31 8.87
C GLY A 74 -0.36 8.55 8.49
N ARG A 75 -0.63 8.51 7.18
CA ARG A 75 -1.81 7.82 6.63
C ARG A 75 -1.42 6.94 5.46
N VAL A 76 -2.21 5.92 5.22
CA VAL A 76 -2.01 5.01 4.09
C VAL A 76 -3.18 5.14 3.13
N TYR A 77 -2.86 5.10 1.84
CA TYR A 77 -3.83 5.29 0.76
C TYR A 77 -3.70 4.16 -0.25
N ALA A 78 -4.80 3.82 -0.91
CA ALA A 78 -4.81 2.89 -2.03
C ALA A 78 -5.32 3.63 -3.26
N VAL A 79 -4.59 3.52 -4.36
CA VAL A 79 -5.00 4.09 -5.64
C VAL A 79 -5.06 3.00 -6.69
N ASN A 80 -5.89 3.19 -7.69
CA ASN A 80 -6.01 2.32 -8.87
C ASN A 80 -6.39 0.87 -8.53
N ALA A 81 -7.11 0.66 -7.45
CA ALA A 81 -7.58 -0.68 -7.09
C ALA A 81 -8.79 -1.03 -7.96
N ASP A 82 -8.70 -2.18 -8.66
CA ASP A 82 -9.85 -2.64 -9.44
C ASP A 82 -10.93 -3.21 -8.50
N SER A 83 -12.04 -3.65 -9.06
CA SER A 83 -13.16 -4.10 -8.24
C SER A 83 -12.81 -5.31 -7.38
N GLN A 84 -11.95 -6.20 -7.89
CA GLN A 84 -11.54 -7.37 -7.13
C GLN A 84 -10.66 -6.97 -5.94
N ILE A 85 -9.71 -6.08 -6.14
CA ILE A 85 -8.85 -5.62 -5.06
C ILE A 85 -9.66 -4.81 -4.06
N GLN A 86 -10.57 -3.98 -4.52
CA GLN A 86 -11.46 -3.24 -3.62
C GLN A 86 -12.28 -4.19 -2.75
N ARG A 87 -12.73 -5.31 -3.32
CA ARG A 87 -13.47 -6.30 -2.56
C ARG A 87 -12.59 -6.92 -1.48
N ILE A 88 -11.34 -7.26 -1.81
CA ILE A 88 -10.41 -7.82 -0.82
C ILE A 88 -10.17 -6.80 0.30
N ILE A 89 -9.98 -5.55 -0.06
CA ILE A 89 -9.79 -4.48 0.93
C ILE A 89 -10.99 -4.41 1.86
N ARG A 90 -12.18 -4.46 1.31
CA ARG A 90 -13.41 -4.35 2.08
C ARG A 90 -13.62 -5.56 2.99
N VAL A 91 -13.48 -6.77 2.43
CA VAL A 91 -13.74 -8.01 3.15
C VAL A 91 -12.72 -8.23 4.27
N SER A 92 -11.48 -7.81 4.05
CA SER A 92 -10.41 -7.98 5.04
C SER A 92 -10.47 -6.96 6.17
N GLY A 93 -11.33 -5.95 6.07
CA GLY A 93 -11.41 -4.90 7.06
C GLY A 93 -10.38 -3.80 6.89
N LEU A 94 -9.63 -3.82 5.80
CA LEU A 94 -8.59 -2.80 5.55
C LEU A 94 -9.16 -1.39 5.42
N THR A 95 -10.46 -1.27 5.10
CA THR A 95 -11.08 0.04 4.99
C THR A 95 -11.03 0.84 6.29
N LYS A 96 -10.78 0.17 7.40
CA LYS A 96 -10.67 0.86 8.70
C LYS A 96 -9.39 1.69 8.79
N VAL A 97 -8.36 1.33 8.04
CA VAL A 97 -7.08 2.03 8.10
C VAL A 97 -6.63 2.57 6.75
N LEU A 98 -7.10 1.98 5.67
CA LEU A 98 -6.64 2.30 4.30
C LEU A 98 -7.66 3.22 3.64
N ASN A 99 -7.19 4.38 3.21
CA ASN A 99 -8.02 5.35 2.50
C ASN A 99 -8.02 5.01 1.02
N VAL A 100 -9.13 4.48 0.52
CA VAL A 100 -9.23 4.12 -0.89
C VAL A 100 -9.60 5.37 -1.68
N VAL A 101 -8.73 5.72 -2.61
CA VAL A 101 -8.95 6.87 -3.48
C VAL A 101 -9.61 6.36 -4.75
N GLU A 102 -10.81 6.84 -4.99
CA GLU A 102 -11.54 6.45 -6.18
C GLU A 102 -11.34 7.51 -7.24
N GLU A 103 -11.11 7.02 -8.46
CA GLU A 103 -10.98 7.92 -9.58
C GLU A 103 -12.33 8.54 -9.86
N ASP A 104 -12.34 9.85 -9.99
CA ASP A 104 -13.55 10.54 -10.37
C ASP A 104 -13.71 10.43 -11.88
N THR A 105 -14.50 9.47 -12.29
CA THR A 105 -14.77 9.25 -13.71
C THR A 105 -16.02 9.96 -14.17
N ASP A 106 -16.57 10.73 -13.32
CA ASP A 106 -17.82 11.41 -13.59
C ASP A 106 -17.58 12.67 -14.38
N VAL A 107 -17.95 12.68 -15.59
CA VAL A 107 -17.69 13.81 -16.46
C VAL A 107 -18.96 14.35 -17.01
#